data_77ccdaadf3df2bac7b1c51af503d8138
#
_entry.id   77ccdaadf3df2bac7b1c51af503d8138
#
_cell.length_a   1.000
_cell.length_b   1.000
_cell.length_c   1.000
_cell.angle_alpha   90.00
_cell.angle_beta   90.00
_cell.angle_gamma   90.00
#
_symmetry.space_group_name_H-M   'P 1'
#
loop_
_entity.id
_entity.type
_entity.pdbx_description
1 polymer ?
#
loop_
_entity_poly.entity_id
_entity_poly.type
_entity_poly.pdbx_seq_one_letter_code
_entity_poly.pdbx_strand_id
1 'polypeptide(L)'
;MNKARSDLLGITDVKKSLITLAIPATIAMIVTGLYNLVDTIFVGQGVNETAIGALGIANPVQLIIMAFALMIGIGSASIFSRAYGRKDKETMHRSVNTALFMGVVFSAIISIVGLVFLEDMLRLFGATGENIGYAVDYLNIILIGLVPFSLQVILNNLVRAEGRAKIAMISMLIGAVTNIVLDPIFIFDWGFGMGVKGAALATVFARIAAFIYVFKAAISKKSKLDIRLKTLHQIDLHMVVQISATGFSSFVRNAMGAFLVILINNIIRRIAIDGDVASS
;
A
#
# COMPACT_ATOMS: atom_id res chain seq x y z
N MET A 1 20.06 28.27 0.99
CA MET A 1 18.58 28.13 1.10
C MET A 1 18.11 26.78 1.66
N ASN A 2 18.92 26.03 2.41
CA ASN A 2 18.62 24.64 2.85
C ASN A 2 18.60 24.43 4.40
N LYS A 3 18.78 25.48 5.19
CA LYS A 3 18.65 25.41 6.67
C LYS A 3 17.18 25.46 7.15
N ALA A 4 16.29 26.05 6.35
CA ALA A 4 14.91 26.33 6.73
C ALA A 4 13.95 25.12 6.74
N ARG A 5 14.36 23.94 6.25
CA ARG A 5 13.47 22.75 6.19
C ARG A 5 13.66 21.75 7.34
N SER A 6 14.84 21.71 7.94
CA SER A 6 15.08 20.90 9.15
C SER A 6 14.46 21.54 10.40
N ASP A 7 14.19 22.85 10.34
CA ASP A 7 13.64 23.62 11.43
C ASP A 7 12.10 23.60 11.51
N LEU A 8 11.42 23.00 10.50
CA LEU A 8 9.94 22.94 10.48
C LEU A 8 9.34 22.13 11.65
N LEU A 9 10.09 21.20 12.22
CA LEU A 9 9.67 20.44 13.40
C LEU A 9 10.10 21.07 14.73
N GLY A 10 10.93 22.11 14.68
CA GLY A 10 11.40 22.89 15.84
C GLY A 10 10.97 24.34 15.86
N ILE A 11 10.11 24.77 14.92
CA ILE A 11 9.70 26.17 14.77
C ILE A 11 8.45 26.49 15.61
N THR A 12 8.46 27.72 16.15
CA THR A 12 7.44 28.35 16.98
C THR A 12 6.06 28.49 16.34
N ASP A 13 5.91 28.36 15.00
CA ASP A 13 4.61 28.46 14.31
C ASP A 13 4.03 27.08 13.98
N VAL A 14 3.36 26.49 14.96
CA VAL A 14 2.67 25.20 14.88
C VAL A 14 1.64 25.17 13.74
N LYS A 15 0.92 26.27 13.50
CA LYS A 15 -0.09 26.36 12.43
C LYS A 15 0.55 26.23 11.05
N LYS A 16 1.67 26.88 10.78
CA LYS A 16 2.39 26.80 9.51
C LYS A 16 2.96 25.41 9.27
N SER A 17 3.53 24.79 10.31
CA SER A 17 4.04 23.42 10.23
C SER A 17 2.93 22.41 9.97
N LEU A 18 1.78 22.54 10.65
CA LEU A 18 0.61 21.69 10.46
C LEU A 18 0.11 21.78 9.02
N ILE A 19 -0.12 22.98 8.49
CA ILE A 19 -0.61 23.19 7.11
C ILE A 19 0.38 22.62 6.09
N THR A 20 1.68 22.83 6.28
CA THR A 20 2.72 22.34 5.35
C THR A 20 2.78 20.81 5.26
N LEU A 21 2.42 20.11 6.33
CA LEU A 21 2.38 18.66 6.37
C LEU A 21 1.00 18.09 6.00
N ALA A 22 -0.08 18.76 6.42
CA ALA A 22 -1.45 18.29 6.20
C ALA A 22 -1.88 18.41 4.74
N ILE A 23 -1.61 19.54 4.06
CA ILE A 23 -2.03 19.75 2.66
C ILE A 23 -1.50 18.65 1.74
N PRO A 24 -0.19 18.30 1.72
CA PRO A 24 0.31 17.21 0.89
C PRO A 24 -0.33 15.85 1.22
N ALA A 25 -0.59 15.58 2.49
CA ALA A 25 -1.24 14.34 2.91
C ALA A 25 -2.69 14.25 2.42
N THR A 26 -3.45 15.35 2.57
CA THR A 26 -4.85 15.43 2.12
C THR A 26 -4.96 15.29 0.59
N ILE A 27 -4.11 15.98 -0.16
CA ILE A 27 -4.07 15.85 -1.63
C ILE A 27 -3.78 14.40 -2.02
N ALA A 28 -2.81 13.75 -1.39
CA ALA A 28 -2.47 12.36 -1.66
C ALA A 28 -3.64 11.41 -1.38
N MET A 29 -4.41 11.64 -0.30
CA MET A 29 -5.59 10.82 0.04
C MET A 29 -6.72 11.01 -0.98
N ILE A 30 -7.02 12.25 -1.38
CA ILE A 30 -8.04 12.55 -2.40
C ILE A 30 -7.68 11.88 -3.72
N VAL A 31 -6.43 12.02 -4.16
CA VAL A 31 -5.96 11.41 -5.41
C VAL A 31 -6.02 9.89 -5.36
N THR A 32 -5.69 9.29 -4.22
CA THR A 32 -5.82 7.83 -4.03
C THR A 32 -7.29 7.39 -4.11
N GLY A 33 -8.21 8.12 -3.52
CA GLY A 33 -9.65 7.84 -3.64
C GLY A 33 -10.15 7.96 -5.07
N LEU A 34 -9.72 9.00 -5.78
CA LEU A 34 -10.09 9.22 -7.18
C LEU A 34 -9.58 8.11 -8.10
N TYR A 35 -8.31 7.71 -7.98
CA TYR A 35 -7.80 6.64 -8.84
C TYR A 35 -8.50 5.30 -8.58
N ASN A 36 -8.81 4.95 -7.33
CA ASN A 36 -9.57 3.73 -7.03
C ASN A 36 -10.96 3.75 -7.68
N LEU A 37 -11.63 4.91 -7.68
CA LEU A 37 -12.92 5.08 -8.34
C LEU A 37 -12.79 4.91 -9.86
N VAL A 38 -11.78 5.54 -10.47
CA VAL A 38 -11.54 5.47 -11.92
C VAL A 38 -11.19 4.05 -12.36
N ASP A 39 -10.32 3.34 -11.62
CA ASP A 39 -9.96 1.94 -11.85
C ASP A 39 -11.22 1.04 -11.84
N THR A 40 -12.10 1.22 -10.83
CA THR A 40 -13.36 0.47 -10.75
C THR A 40 -14.28 0.76 -11.95
N ILE A 41 -14.36 2.02 -12.40
CA ILE A 41 -15.15 2.40 -13.57
C ILE A 41 -14.58 1.74 -14.83
N PHE A 42 -13.27 1.76 -15.04
CA PHE A 42 -12.64 1.15 -16.22
C PHE A 42 -12.83 -0.36 -16.25
N VAL A 43 -12.71 -1.05 -15.11
CA VAL A 43 -12.99 -2.49 -15.03
C VAL A 43 -14.47 -2.78 -15.33
N GLY A 44 -15.39 -1.97 -14.81
CA GLY A 44 -16.82 -2.15 -15.07
C GLY A 44 -17.19 -1.96 -16.52
N GLN A 45 -16.61 -0.95 -17.19
CA GLN A 45 -16.87 -0.66 -18.61
C GLN A 45 -16.11 -1.58 -19.57
N GLY A 46 -14.89 -2.00 -19.20
CA GLY A 46 -14.01 -2.77 -20.08
C GLY A 46 -14.15 -4.29 -19.93
N VAL A 47 -14.83 -4.78 -18.87
CA VAL A 47 -15.04 -6.22 -18.67
C VAL A 47 -16.53 -6.51 -18.48
N ASN A 48 -17.02 -6.50 -17.24
CA ASN A 48 -18.43 -6.71 -16.88
C ASN A 48 -18.67 -6.43 -15.38
N GLU A 49 -19.92 -6.52 -14.94
CA GLU A 49 -20.32 -6.33 -13.55
C GLU A 49 -19.76 -7.41 -12.61
N THR A 50 -19.63 -8.66 -13.07
CA THR A 50 -19.04 -9.76 -12.30
C THR A 50 -17.58 -9.48 -11.95
N ALA A 51 -16.83 -8.81 -12.83
CA ALA A 51 -15.47 -8.38 -12.56
C ALA A 51 -15.38 -7.32 -11.45
N ILE A 52 -16.34 -6.39 -11.38
CA ILE A 52 -16.42 -5.43 -10.25
C ILE A 52 -16.62 -6.18 -8.93
N GLY A 53 -17.53 -7.17 -8.92
CA GLY A 53 -17.75 -8.04 -7.76
C GLY A 53 -16.48 -8.79 -7.33
N ALA A 54 -15.69 -9.26 -8.28
CA ALA A 54 -14.43 -9.93 -8.03
C ALA A 54 -13.38 -9.00 -7.38
N LEU A 55 -13.29 -7.73 -7.80
CA LEU A 55 -12.44 -6.74 -7.14
C LEU A 55 -12.89 -6.47 -5.69
N GLY A 56 -14.20 -6.43 -5.44
CA GLY A 56 -14.76 -6.30 -4.09
C GLY A 56 -14.33 -7.46 -3.16
N ILE A 57 -14.30 -8.68 -3.69
CA ILE A 57 -13.84 -9.88 -2.96
C ILE A 57 -12.32 -9.88 -2.78
N ALA A 58 -11.56 -9.34 -3.72
CA ALA A 58 -10.11 -9.18 -3.62
C ALA A 58 -9.67 -8.09 -2.62
N ASN A 59 -10.55 -7.14 -2.33
CA ASN A 59 -10.26 -5.97 -1.48
C ASN A 59 -9.78 -6.33 -0.06
N PRO A 60 -10.37 -7.28 0.71
CA PRO A 60 -9.88 -7.69 2.02
C PRO A 60 -8.43 -8.14 2.01
N VAL A 61 -7.99 -8.86 0.97
CA VAL A 61 -6.59 -9.29 0.82
C VAL A 61 -5.69 -8.06 0.73
N GLN A 62 -6.05 -7.08 -0.09
CA GLN A 62 -5.28 -5.84 -0.23
C GLN A 62 -5.25 -5.02 1.07
N LEU A 63 -6.35 -4.98 1.86
CA LEU A 63 -6.40 -4.31 3.15
C LEU A 63 -5.49 -4.99 4.19
N ILE A 64 -5.41 -6.33 4.21
CA ILE A 64 -4.49 -7.08 5.08
C ILE A 64 -3.04 -6.77 4.70
N ILE A 65 -2.72 -6.80 3.41
CA ILE A 65 -1.40 -6.43 2.89
C ILE A 65 -1.02 -5.00 3.32
N MET A 66 -1.93 -4.05 3.14
CA MET A 66 -1.76 -2.67 3.55
C MET A 66 -1.56 -2.54 5.06
N ALA A 67 -2.28 -3.34 5.87
CA ALA A 67 -2.15 -3.35 7.32
C ALA A 67 -0.71 -3.68 7.76
N PHE A 68 -0.08 -4.70 7.17
CA PHE A 68 1.32 -5.06 7.44
C PHE A 68 2.29 -3.96 6.98
N ALA A 69 2.12 -3.44 5.77
CA ALA A 69 2.99 -2.39 5.24
C ALA A 69 2.92 -1.11 6.09
N LEU A 70 1.72 -0.73 6.56
CA LEU A 70 1.52 0.42 7.44
C LEU A 70 2.02 0.16 8.87
N MET A 71 1.90 -1.06 9.40
CA MET A 71 2.50 -1.42 10.68
C MET A 71 4.01 -1.13 10.66
N ILE A 72 4.71 -1.64 9.66
CA ILE A 72 6.15 -1.44 9.53
C ILE A 72 6.46 0.03 9.24
N GLY A 73 5.74 0.65 8.30
CA GLY A 73 5.98 2.02 7.87
C GLY A 73 5.75 3.06 8.98
N ILE A 74 4.63 2.98 9.72
CA ILE A 74 4.30 3.92 10.80
C ILE A 74 5.16 3.63 12.03
N GLY A 75 5.37 2.35 12.36
CA GLY A 75 6.23 1.95 13.48
C GLY A 75 7.66 2.47 13.32
N SER A 76 8.28 2.22 12.17
CA SER A 76 9.62 2.70 11.87
C SER A 76 9.71 4.22 11.78
N ALA A 77 8.74 4.88 11.16
CA ALA A 77 8.65 6.34 11.06
C ALA A 77 8.61 7.01 12.45
N SER A 78 7.86 6.43 13.38
CA SER A 78 7.76 6.92 14.76
C SER A 78 9.11 6.81 15.49
N ILE A 79 9.79 5.67 15.38
CA ILE A 79 11.11 5.44 16.00
C ILE A 79 12.13 6.39 15.36
N PHE A 80 12.15 6.48 14.03
CA PHE A 80 13.03 7.38 13.28
C PHE A 80 12.85 8.84 13.70
N SER A 81 11.61 9.35 13.78
CA SER A 81 11.34 10.72 14.19
C SER A 81 11.86 11.05 15.57
N ARG A 82 11.69 10.14 16.54
CA ARG A 82 12.20 10.30 17.91
C ARG A 82 13.73 10.29 17.96
N ALA A 83 14.36 9.37 17.22
CA ALA A 83 15.81 9.30 17.09
C ALA A 83 16.38 10.55 16.39
N TYR A 84 15.68 11.03 15.36
CA TYR A 84 16.05 12.25 14.65
C TYR A 84 16.04 13.48 15.57
N GLY A 85 15.00 13.63 16.42
CA GLY A 85 14.94 14.70 17.43
C GLY A 85 16.07 14.63 18.46
N ARG A 86 16.51 13.43 18.85
CA ARG A 86 17.63 13.18 19.77
C ARG A 86 18.99 13.23 19.08
N LYS A 87 19.05 13.40 17.77
CA LYS A 87 20.28 13.32 16.93
C LYS A 87 21.01 11.98 17.03
N ASP A 88 20.28 10.91 17.35
CA ASP A 88 20.76 9.55 17.46
C ASP A 88 20.80 8.87 16.07
N LYS A 89 21.92 9.03 15.40
CA LYS A 89 22.13 8.52 14.04
C LYS A 89 22.10 7.00 13.96
N GLU A 90 22.52 6.31 15.00
CA GLU A 90 22.56 4.86 15.02
C GLU A 90 21.14 4.28 15.03
N THR A 91 20.30 4.74 15.96
CA THR A 91 18.87 4.31 16.00
C THR A 91 18.12 4.71 14.73
N MET A 92 18.39 5.88 14.15
CA MET A 92 17.84 6.27 12.85
C MET A 92 18.17 5.25 11.78
N HIS A 93 19.46 4.92 11.62
CA HIS A 93 19.95 3.98 10.62
C HIS A 93 19.38 2.57 10.83
N ARG A 94 19.40 2.06 12.06
CA ARG A 94 18.83 0.76 12.43
C ARG A 94 17.34 0.68 12.12
N SER A 95 16.56 1.69 12.49
CA SER A 95 15.11 1.70 12.24
C SER A 95 14.77 1.66 10.75
N VAL A 96 15.50 2.41 9.90
CA VAL A 96 15.28 2.43 8.46
C VAL A 96 15.65 1.07 7.82
N ASN A 97 16.84 0.56 8.12
CA ASN A 97 17.31 -0.71 7.52
C ASN A 97 16.45 -1.90 7.96
N THR A 98 16.11 -1.98 9.25
CA THR A 98 15.22 -3.04 9.76
C THR A 98 13.84 -2.95 9.11
N ALA A 99 13.28 -1.73 8.94
CA ALA A 99 11.98 -1.56 8.29
C ALA A 99 12.00 -2.02 6.82
N LEU A 100 13.04 -1.70 6.06
CA LEU A 100 13.16 -2.15 4.67
C LEU A 100 13.34 -3.67 4.59
N PHE A 101 14.15 -4.26 5.47
CA PHE A 101 14.30 -5.71 5.56
C PHE A 101 12.97 -6.39 5.89
N MET A 102 12.27 -5.93 6.95
CA MET A 102 10.93 -6.41 7.30
C MET A 102 9.98 -6.30 6.12
N GLY A 103 10.00 -5.17 5.41
CA GLY A 103 9.16 -4.94 4.24
C GLY A 103 9.39 -5.98 3.15
N VAL A 104 10.63 -6.34 2.84
CA VAL A 104 10.93 -7.39 1.86
C VAL A 104 10.49 -8.76 2.37
N VAL A 105 10.89 -9.14 3.59
CA VAL A 105 10.64 -10.48 4.12
C VAL A 105 9.13 -10.73 4.31
N PHE A 106 8.42 -9.80 4.98
CA PHE A 106 6.99 -9.98 5.21
C PHE A 106 6.19 -9.98 3.91
N SER A 107 6.53 -9.10 2.95
CA SER A 107 5.82 -9.09 1.68
C SER A 107 6.11 -10.34 0.84
N ALA A 108 7.33 -10.88 0.88
CA ALA A 108 7.67 -12.13 0.22
C ALA A 108 6.92 -13.31 0.85
N ILE A 109 6.86 -13.40 2.18
CA ILE A 109 6.09 -14.44 2.89
C ILE A 109 4.61 -14.34 2.53
N ILE A 110 4.01 -13.15 2.61
CA ILE A 110 2.59 -12.94 2.29
C ILE A 110 2.32 -13.26 0.81
N SER A 111 3.24 -12.91 -0.09
CA SER A 111 3.12 -13.24 -1.51
C SER A 111 3.13 -14.76 -1.74
N ILE A 112 4.08 -15.48 -1.15
CA ILE A 112 4.18 -16.94 -1.30
C ILE A 112 2.94 -17.63 -0.69
N VAL A 113 2.61 -17.31 0.55
CA VAL A 113 1.43 -17.88 1.23
C VAL A 113 0.14 -17.52 0.48
N GLY A 114 0.01 -16.26 0.05
CA GLY A 114 -1.13 -15.79 -0.72
C GLY A 114 -1.28 -16.54 -2.05
N LEU A 115 -0.19 -16.77 -2.79
CA LEU A 115 -0.23 -17.50 -4.06
C LEU A 115 -0.59 -18.98 -3.87
N VAL A 116 -0.10 -19.61 -2.78
CA VAL A 116 -0.37 -21.04 -2.51
C VAL A 116 -1.82 -21.28 -2.08
N PHE A 117 -2.39 -20.40 -1.26
CA PHE A 117 -3.72 -20.56 -0.68
C PHE A 117 -4.75 -19.58 -1.27
N LEU A 118 -4.51 -19.04 -2.47
CA LEU A 118 -5.30 -17.95 -3.05
C LEU A 118 -6.79 -18.31 -3.21
N GLU A 119 -7.10 -19.46 -3.78
CA GLU A 119 -8.47 -19.87 -3.99
C GLU A 119 -9.22 -20.12 -2.67
N ASP A 120 -8.57 -20.79 -1.71
CA ASP A 120 -9.16 -21.07 -0.40
C ASP A 120 -9.49 -19.78 0.35
N MET A 121 -8.56 -18.81 0.31
CA MET A 121 -8.77 -17.49 0.90
C MET A 121 -9.93 -16.74 0.23
N LEU A 122 -10.01 -16.76 -1.11
CA LEU A 122 -11.09 -16.10 -1.84
C LEU A 122 -12.45 -16.72 -1.55
N ARG A 123 -12.54 -18.06 -1.47
CA ARG A 123 -13.76 -18.76 -1.07
C ARG A 123 -14.21 -18.37 0.35
N LEU A 124 -13.26 -18.25 1.28
CA LEU A 124 -13.53 -17.79 2.65
C LEU A 124 -14.02 -16.34 2.67
N PHE A 125 -13.57 -15.49 1.72
CA PHE A 125 -13.94 -14.10 1.63
C PHE A 125 -15.23 -13.83 0.84
N GLY A 126 -15.91 -14.90 0.41
CA GLY A 126 -17.22 -14.83 -0.22
C GLY A 126 -17.21 -15.03 -1.74
N ALA A 127 -16.09 -15.48 -2.34
CA ALA A 127 -16.06 -15.79 -3.77
C ALA A 127 -17.02 -16.93 -4.13
N THR A 128 -17.70 -16.78 -5.28
CA THR A 128 -18.58 -17.78 -5.88
C THR A 128 -17.98 -18.31 -7.18
N GLY A 129 -18.59 -19.34 -7.79
CA GLY A 129 -18.11 -19.94 -9.02
C GLY A 129 -17.95 -18.95 -10.20
N GLU A 130 -18.76 -17.89 -10.24
CA GLU A 130 -18.76 -16.94 -11.35
C GLU A 130 -17.64 -15.89 -11.25
N ASN A 131 -17.29 -15.45 -10.03
CA ASN A 131 -16.36 -14.33 -9.83
C ASN A 131 -14.96 -14.76 -9.37
N ILE A 132 -14.78 -16.02 -8.95
CA ILE A 132 -13.50 -16.52 -8.41
C ILE A 132 -12.37 -16.43 -9.45
N GLY A 133 -12.67 -16.73 -10.71
CA GLY A 133 -11.69 -16.68 -11.81
C GLY A 133 -11.09 -15.28 -11.97
N TYR A 134 -11.93 -14.26 -12.01
CA TYR A 134 -11.47 -12.86 -12.10
C TYR A 134 -10.68 -12.43 -10.86
N ALA A 135 -11.10 -12.84 -9.66
CA ALA A 135 -10.41 -12.52 -8.43
C ALA A 135 -9.03 -13.18 -8.34
N VAL A 136 -8.90 -14.44 -8.78
CA VAL A 136 -7.62 -15.17 -8.88
C VAL A 136 -6.70 -14.49 -9.88
N ASP A 137 -7.19 -14.17 -11.07
CA ASP A 137 -6.42 -13.51 -12.12
C ASP A 137 -5.86 -12.15 -11.66
N TYR A 138 -6.69 -11.38 -10.95
CA TYR A 138 -6.30 -10.09 -10.38
C TYR A 138 -5.24 -10.25 -9.29
N LEU A 139 -5.52 -11.07 -8.27
CA LEU A 139 -4.67 -11.16 -7.10
C LEU A 139 -3.34 -11.88 -7.36
N ASN A 140 -3.27 -12.82 -8.29
CA ASN A 140 -2.01 -13.41 -8.71
C ASN A 140 -1.00 -12.34 -9.13
N ILE A 141 -1.42 -11.38 -9.94
CA ILE A 141 -0.57 -10.30 -10.42
C ILE A 141 -0.23 -9.32 -9.28
N ILE A 142 -1.22 -8.95 -8.45
CA ILE A 142 -1.03 -8.06 -7.30
C ILE A 142 -0.03 -8.64 -6.29
N LEU A 143 -0.12 -9.94 -6.00
CA LEU A 143 0.78 -10.62 -5.06
C LEU A 143 2.23 -10.65 -5.55
N ILE A 144 2.46 -10.83 -6.86
CA ILE A 144 3.80 -10.74 -7.45
C ILE A 144 4.38 -9.33 -7.28
N GLY A 145 3.55 -8.29 -7.41
CA GLY A 145 3.93 -6.89 -7.23
C GLY A 145 4.02 -6.42 -5.77
N LEU A 146 3.91 -7.31 -4.78
CA LEU A 146 3.74 -6.94 -3.38
C LEU A 146 4.99 -6.32 -2.75
N VAL A 147 6.19 -6.80 -3.09
CA VAL A 147 7.45 -6.27 -2.54
C VAL A 147 7.64 -4.79 -2.85
N PRO A 148 7.60 -4.33 -4.11
CA PRO A 148 7.73 -2.90 -4.41
C PRO A 148 6.60 -2.06 -3.79
N PHE A 149 5.38 -2.59 -3.68
CA PHE A 149 4.29 -1.90 -3.00
C PHE A 149 4.57 -1.67 -1.51
N SER A 150 4.96 -2.72 -0.78
CA SER A 150 5.26 -2.63 0.65
C SER A 150 6.40 -1.66 0.92
N LEU A 151 7.48 -1.73 0.12
CA LEU A 151 8.61 -0.81 0.23
C LEU A 151 8.21 0.64 -0.08
N GLN A 152 7.34 0.87 -1.08
CA GLN A 152 6.79 2.19 -1.38
C GLN A 152 6.05 2.77 -0.18
N VAL A 153 5.16 1.99 0.46
CA VAL A 153 4.38 2.42 1.64
C VAL A 153 5.31 2.76 2.81
N ILE A 154 6.29 1.89 3.09
CA ILE A 154 7.26 2.10 4.17
C ILE A 154 8.08 3.37 3.92
N LEU A 155 8.64 3.53 2.72
CA LEU A 155 9.45 4.69 2.35
C LEU A 155 8.62 5.99 2.37
N ASN A 156 7.38 5.97 1.95
CA ASN A 156 6.49 7.13 2.03
C ASN A 156 6.28 7.59 3.49
N ASN A 157 6.17 6.66 4.44
CA ASN A 157 6.08 7.00 5.86
C ASN A 157 7.40 7.55 6.40
N LEU A 158 8.53 6.94 6.04
CA LEU A 158 9.87 7.39 6.46
C LEU A 158 10.23 8.78 5.91
N VAL A 159 9.95 9.08 4.64
CA VAL A 159 10.22 10.42 4.08
C VAL A 159 9.29 11.49 4.67
N ARG A 160 8.06 11.13 5.08
CA ARG A 160 7.20 12.02 5.88
C ARG A 160 7.79 12.29 7.25
N ALA A 161 8.31 11.27 7.92
CA ALA A 161 8.98 11.38 9.22
C ALA A 161 10.25 12.24 9.16
N GLU A 162 10.93 12.27 8.01
CA GLU A 162 12.06 13.16 7.71
C GLU A 162 11.62 14.63 7.47
N GLY A 163 10.32 14.92 7.47
CA GLY A 163 9.78 16.23 7.13
C GLY A 163 9.63 16.51 5.63
N ARG A 164 9.77 15.50 4.77
CA ARG A 164 9.71 15.61 3.30
C ARG A 164 8.37 15.11 2.74
N ALA A 165 7.25 15.47 3.38
CA ALA A 165 5.90 15.04 3.02
C ALA A 165 5.54 15.27 1.54
N LYS A 166 6.09 16.32 0.91
CA LYS A 166 5.91 16.60 -0.52
C LYS A 166 6.43 15.47 -1.42
N ILE A 167 7.49 14.77 -1.02
CA ILE A 167 8.01 13.62 -1.79
C ILE A 167 7.03 12.45 -1.74
N ALA A 168 6.50 12.15 -0.56
CA ALA A 168 5.48 11.11 -0.43
C ALA A 168 4.23 11.43 -1.26
N MET A 169 3.76 12.68 -1.25
CA MET A 169 2.65 13.14 -2.10
C MET A 169 2.96 12.92 -3.59
N ILE A 170 4.11 13.36 -4.07
CA ILE A 170 4.48 13.21 -5.50
C ILE A 170 4.58 11.72 -5.87
N SER A 171 5.14 10.87 -4.99
CA SER A 171 5.16 9.42 -5.20
C SER A 171 3.75 8.85 -5.42
N MET A 172 2.79 9.26 -4.58
CA MET A 172 1.40 8.81 -4.71
C MET A 172 0.73 9.36 -5.98
N LEU A 173 1.01 10.62 -6.35
CA LEU A 173 0.55 11.22 -7.60
C LEU A 173 1.09 10.47 -8.84
N ILE A 174 2.38 10.13 -8.84
CA ILE A 174 3.00 9.34 -9.92
C ILE A 174 2.28 8.00 -10.05
N GLY A 175 2.05 7.30 -8.93
CA GLY A 175 1.30 6.05 -8.94
C GLY A 175 -0.10 6.22 -9.53
N ALA A 176 -0.87 7.20 -9.03
CA ALA A 176 -2.23 7.43 -9.48
C ALA A 176 -2.31 7.80 -10.98
N VAL A 177 -1.46 8.72 -11.44
CA VAL A 177 -1.43 9.13 -12.86
C VAL A 177 -1.01 7.95 -13.76
N THR A 178 0.01 7.20 -13.35
CA THR A 178 0.46 6.02 -14.11
C THR A 178 -0.65 4.97 -14.21
N ASN A 179 -1.38 4.70 -13.13
CA ASN A 179 -2.50 3.76 -13.14
C ASN A 179 -3.61 4.24 -14.08
N ILE A 180 -4.12 5.47 -13.90
CA ILE A 180 -5.19 6.05 -14.75
C ILE A 180 -4.84 6.03 -16.24
N VAL A 181 -3.56 6.21 -16.60
CA VAL A 181 -3.10 6.17 -18.00
C VAL A 181 -2.97 4.74 -18.51
N LEU A 182 -2.49 3.80 -17.68
CA LEU A 182 -2.26 2.42 -18.11
C LEU A 182 -3.52 1.56 -18.08
N ASP A 183 -4.48 1.83 -17.19
CA ASP A 183 -5.72 1.08 -17.09
C ASP A 183 -6.45 0.95 -18.44
N PRO A 184 -6.80 2.04 -19.14
CA PRO A 184 -7.51 1.93 -20.39
C PRO A 184 -6.70 1.22 -21.47
N ILE A 185 -5.37 1.35 -21.48
CA ILE A 185 -4.49 0.70 -22.44
C ILE A 185 -4.46 -0.82 -22.23
N PHE A 186 -4.47 -1.28 -20.97
CA PHE A 186 -4.38 -2.70 -20.66
C PHE A 186 -5.73 -3.40 -20.60
N ILE A 187 -6.80 -2.69 -20.20
CA ILE A 187 -8.13 -3.26 -19.98
C ILE A 187 -8.89 -3.42 -21.29
N PHE A 188 -8.97 -2.36 -22.11
CA PHE A 188 -9.85 -2.30 -23.27
C PHE A 188 -9.27 -3.01 -24.52
N ASP A 189 -10.15 -3.53 -25.38
CA ASP A 189 -9.81 -4.27 -26.62
C ASP A 189 -9.06 -3.43 -27.65
N TRP A 190 -9.24 -2.10 -27.65
CA TRP A 190 -8.48 -1.21 -28.53
C TRP A 190 -6.99 -1.08 -28.13
N GLY A 191 -6.64 -1.51 -26.93
CA GLY A 191 -5.27 -1.62 -26.44
C GLY A 191 -4.83 -3.08 -26.39
N PHE A 192 -4.55 -3.60 -25.19
CA PHE A 192 -4.14 -5.00 -25.02
C PHE A 192 -5.29 -5.95 -24.76
N GLY A 193 -6.49 -5.51 -24.43
CA GLY A 193 -7.66 -6.36 -24.20
C GLY A 193 -7.54 -7.36 -23.04
N MET A 194 -6.73 -7.04 -22.02
CA MET A 194 -6.43 -8.00 -20.95
C MET A 194 -7.49 -8.01 -19.83
N GLY A 195 -8.49 -7.16 -19.90
CA GLY A 195 -9.56 -7.07 -18.90
C GLY A 195 -9.02 -6.91 -17.48
N VAL A 196 -9.47 -7.78 -16.55
CA VAL A 196 -9.08 -7.73 -15.12
C VAL A 196 -7.57 -7.91 -14.91
N LYS A 197 -6.92 -8.77 -15.71
CA LYS A 197 -5.45 -8.92 -15.68
C LYS A 197 -4.76 -7.60 -16.04
N GLY A 198 -5.32 -6.86 -16.99
CA GLY A 198 -4.84 -5.55 -17.40
C GLY A 198 -4.88 -4.54 -16.25
N ALA A 199 -5.99 -4.44 -15.53
CA ALA A 199 -6.13 -3.60 -14.34
C ALA A 199 -5.09 -3.94 -13.26
N ALA A 200 -4.88 -5.23 -12.99
CA ALA A 200 -3.88 -5.68 -12.02
C ALA A 200 -2.45 -5.29 -12.46
N LEU A 201 -2.10 -5.46 -13.73
CA LEU A 201 -0.80 -5.07 -14.27
C LEU A 201 -0.60 -3.56 -14.21
N ALA A 202 -1.57 -2.75 -14.61
CA ALA A 202 -1.51 -1.29 -14.52
C ALA A 202 -1.27 -0.84 -13.07
N THR A 203 -1.97 -1.46 -12.11
CA THR A 203 -1.78 -1.21 -10.69
C THR A 203 -0.35 -1.56 -10.23
N VAL A 204 0.21 -2.70 -10.64
CA VAL A 204 1.57 -3.10 -10.28
C VAL A 204 2.60 -2.15 -10.89
N PHE A 205 2.47 -1.79 -12.16
CA PHE A 205 3.37 -0.82 -12.82
C PHE A 205 3.31 0.56 -12.15
N ALA A 206 2.12 1.02 -11.79
CA ALA A 206 1.91 2.26 -11.06
C ALA A 206 2.63 2.26 -9.69
N ARG A 207 2.51 1.16 -8.95
CA ARG A 207 3.21 0.96 -7.66
C ARG A 207 4.72 0.92 -7.82
N ILE A 208 5.24 0.26 -8.88
CA ILE A 208 6.67 0.23 -9.20
C ILE A 208 7.17 1.64 -9.56
N ALA A 209 6.46 2.38 -10.38
CA ALA A 209 6.84 3.76 -10.73
C ALA A 209 6.90 4.67 -9.49
N ALA A 210 5.90 4.60 -8.63
CA ALA A 210 5.86 5.32 -7.37
C ALA A 210 6.99 4.90 -6.42
N PHE A 211 7.29 3.60 -6.32
CA PHE A 211 8.40 3.06 -5.55
C PHE A 211 9.74 3.58 -6.05
N ILE A 212 10.00 3.51 -7.36
CA ILE A 212 11.26 3.99 -7.96
C ILE A 212 11.48 5.47 -7.63
N TYR A 213 10.43 6.29 -7.70
CA TYR A 213 10.52 7.71 -7.38
C TYR A 213 10.88 7.95 -5.92
N VAL A 214 10.14 7.36 -4.96
CA VAL A 214 10.40 7.56 -3.54
C VAL A 214 11.73 6.94 -3.11
N PHE A 215 12.12 5.81 -3.69
CA PHE A 215 13.40 5.17 -3.43
C PHE A 215 14.59 6.04 -3.88
N LYS A 216 14.54 6.58 -5.11
CA LYS A 216 15.55 7.55 -5.60
C LYS A 216 15.64 8.78 -4.69
N ALA A 217 14.51 9.28 -4.20
CA ALA A 217 14.49 10.39 -3.26
C ALA A 217 15.05 10.03 -1.87
N ALA A 218 14.83 8.78 -1.42
CA ALA A 218 15.30 8.26 -0.14
C ALA A 218 16.83 8.04 -0.11
N ILE A 219 17.42 7.57 -1.22
CA ILE A 219 18.90 7.37 -1.33
C ILE A 219 19.63 8.64 -1.73
N SER A 220 18.94 9.75 -2.01
CA SER A 220 19.58 11.00 -2.44
C SER A 220 20.45 11.59 -1.32
N LYS A 221 21.53 12.31 -1.66
CA LYS A 221 22.40 13.03 -0.70
C LYS A 221 21.66 14.03 0.21
N LYS A 222 20.42 14.37 -0.14
CA LYS A 222 19.57 15.29 0.66
C LYS A 222 18.74 14.56 1.71
N SER A 223 18.70 13.22 1.67
CA SER A 223 17.98 12.38 2.63
C SER A 223 18.84 12.10 3.84
N LYS A 224 18.20 11.99 4.98
CA LYS A 224 18.81 11.62 6.27
C LYS A 224 18.48 10.17 6.64
N LEU A 225 17.82 9.43 5.74
CA LEU A 225 17.45 8.03 5.96
C LEU A 225 18.66 7.10 5.99
N ASP A 226 19.80 7.52 5.39
CA ASP A 226 21.08 6.77 5.36
C ASP A 226 20.90 5.27 5.05
N ILE A 227 20.22 4.98 3.92
CA ILE A 227 19.96 3.62 3.49
C ILE A 227 21.27 2.97 3.02
N ARG A 228 21.73 1.94 3.74
CA ARG A 228 22.94 1.17 3.41
C ARG A 228 22.57 -0.26 3.02
N LEU A 229 22.51 -0.51 1.72
CA LEU A 229 22.14 -1.84 1.18
C LEU A 229 23.04 -2.97 1.71
N LYS A 230 24.30 -2.67 2.02
CA LYS A 230 25.28 -3.65 2.54
C LYS A 230 24.94 -4.14 3.96
N THR A 231 24.22 -3.38 4.76
CA THR A 231 23.88 -3.71 6.15
C THR A 231 22.42 -4.14 6.33
N LEU A 232 21.66 -4.27 5.24
CA LEU A 232 20.25 -4.71 5.28
C LEU A 232 20.08 -6.11 5.90
N HIS A 233 21.11 -6.98 5.85
CA HIS A 233 21.07 -8.32 6.41
C HIS A 233 21.36 -8.38 7.92
N GLN A 234 21.81 -7.27 8.52
CA GLN A 234 22.05 -7.19 9.97
C GLN A 234 20.71 -6.93 10.69
N ILE A 235 20.02 -8.03 10.99
CA ILE A 235 18.70 -7.97 11.63
C ILE A 235 18.87 -7.65 13.11
N ASP A 236 18.27 -6.56 13.54
CA ASP A 236 18.10 -6.25 14.96
C ASP A 236 16.73 -6.71 15.42
N LEU A 237 16.64 -7.89 16.04
CA LEU A 237 15.38 -8.45 16.53
C LEU A 237 14.68 -7.51 17.53
N HIS A 238 15.44 -6.78 18.34
CA HIS A 238 14.88 -5.79 19.24
C HIS A 238 14.19 -4.67 18.49
N MET A 239 14.81 -4.19 17.41
CA MET A 239 14.21 -3.18 16.52
C MET A 239 12.97 -3.71 15.80
N VAL A 240 12.96 -4.98 15.36
CA VAL A 240 11.78 -5.64 14.78
C VAL A 240 10.60 -5.60 15.74
N VAL A 241 10.83 -5.99 17.01
CA VAL A 241 9.79 -5.96 18.04
C VAL A 241 9.31 -4.53 18.32
N GLN A 242 10.22 -3.56 18.42
CA GLN A 242 9.87 -2.15 18.64
C GLN A 242 9.04 -1.57 17.50
N ILE A 243 9.42 -1.84 16.23
CA ILE A 243 8.68 -1.39 15.04
C ILE A 243 7.28 -2.01 15.06
N SER A 244 7.18 -3.32 15.27
CA SER A 244 5.91 -4.04 15.31
C SER A 244 5.00 -3.53 16.42
N ALA A 245 5.51 -3.40 17.64
CA ALA A 245 4.75 -2.90 18.78
C ALA A 245 4.26 -1.46 18.57
N THR A 246 5.13 -0.57 18.04
CA THR A 246 4.77 0.83 17.78
C THR A 246 3.73 0.94 16.65
N GLY A 247 3.83 0.10 15.64
CA GLY A 247 2.92 0.11 14.48
C GLY A 247 1.65 -0.73 14.65
N PHE A 248 1.53 -1.53 15.71
CA PHE A 248 0.45 -2.50 15.91
C PHE A 248 -0.95 -1.86 15.87
N SER A 249 -1.11 -0.68 16.44
CA SER A 249 -2.38 0.07 16.37
C SER A 249 -2.84 0.35 14.93
N SER A 250 -1.90 0.62 14.04
CA SER A 250 -2.19 0.84 12.60
C SER A 250 -2.55 -0.46 11.89
N PHE A 251 -1.90 -1.57 12.29
CA PHE A 251 -2.27 -2.91 11.82
C PHE A 251 -3.71 -3.25 12.20
N VAL A 252 -4.06 -3.15 13.48
CA VAL A 252 -5.41 -3.46 13.98
C VAL A 252 -6.46 -2.64 13.24
N ARG A 253 -6.26 -1.32 13.11
CA ARG A 253 -7.21 -0.44 12.41
C ARG A 253 -7.50 -0.89 10.98
N ASN A 254 -6.47 -1.27 10.21
CA ASN A 254 -6.64 -1.68 8.81
C ASN A 254 -7.17 -3.14 8.71
N ALA A 255 -6.73 -4.02 9.60
CA ALA A 255 -7.23 -5.39 9.69
C ALA A 255 -8.73 -5.45 10.06
N MET A 256 -9.19 -4.55 10.95
CA MET A 256 -10.62 -4.40 11.24
C MET A 256 -11.42 -3.97 10.01
N GLY A 257 -10.86 -3.11 9.16
CA GLY A 257 -11.46 -2.75 7.86
C GLY A 257 -11.61 -3.98 6.96
N ALA A 258 -10.58 -4.80 6.83
CA ALA A 258 -10.65 -6.05 6.08
C ALA A 258 -11.71 -7.01 6.63
N PHE A 259 -11.76 -7.18 7.95
CA PHE A 259 -12.76 -8.03 8.62
C PHE A 259 -14.20 -7.57 8.35
N LEU A 260 -14.47 -6.27 8.40
CA LEU A 260 -15.79 -5.72 8.06
C LEU A 260 -16.18 -6.01 6.60
N VAL A 261 -15.28 -5.85 5.66
CA VAL A 261 -15.53 -6.15 4.23
C VAL A 261 -15.81 -7.64 4.05
N ILE A 262 -15.06 -8.53 4.71
CA ILE A 262 -15.30 -9.97 4.67
C ILE A 262 -16.70 -10.32 5.20
N LEU A 263 -17.11 -9.72 6.32
CA LEU A 263 -18.45 -9.92 6.88
C LEU A 263 -19.54 -9.48 5.89
N ILE A 264 -19.39 -8.29 5.31
CA ILE A 264 -20.35 -7.74 4.35
C ILE A 264 -20.45 -8.66 3.12
N ASN A 265 -19.32 -9.08 2.54
CA ASN A 265 -19.30 -9.97 1.38
C ASN A 265 -20.00 -11.31 1.67
N ASN A 266 -19.76 -11.90 2.86
CA ASN A 266 -20.41 -13.14 3.24
C ASN A 266 -21.92 -12.97 3.50
N ILE A 267 -22.37 -11.84 4.04
CA ILE A 267 -23.80 -11.54 4.21
C ILE A 267 -24.46 -11.40 2.83
N ILE A 268 -23.88 -10.62 1.93
CA ILE A 268 -24.39 -10.45 0.55
C ILE A 268 -24.51 -11.81 -0.14
N ARG A 269 -23.48 -12.66 -0.03
CA ARG A 269 -23.51 -14.02 -0.61
C ARG A 269 -24.66 -14.86 -0.05
N ARG A 270 -24.92 -14.81 1.26
CA ARG A 270 -26.04 -15.56 1.87
C ARG A 270 -27.40 -15.07 1.36
N ILE A 271 -27.60 -13.74 1.30
CA ILE A 271 -28.84 -13.16 0.80
C ILE A 271 -29.07 -13.54 -0.66
N ALA A 272 -28.03 -13.57 -1.51
CA ALA A 272 -28.14 -13.99 -2.91
C ALA A 272 -28.57 -15.44 -3.02
N ILE A 273 -27.97 -16.36 -2.25
CA ILE A 273 -28.32 -17.78 -2.23
C ILE A 273 -29.77 -18.01 -1.75
N ASP A 274 -30.16 -17.36 -0.65
CA ASP A 274 -31.51 -17.47 -0.10
C ASP A 274 -32.58 -16.87 -1.05
N GLY A 275 -32.23 -15.81 -1.80
CA GLY A 275 -33.08 -15.21 -2.83
C GLY A 275 -33.31 -16.15 -4.04
N ASP A 276 -32.29 -16.85 -4.49
CA ASP A 276 -32.39 -17.83 -5.58
C ASP A 276 -33.27 -19.03 -5.19
N VAL A 277 -33.13 -19.50 -3.94
CA VAL A 277 -33.97 -20.60 -3.42
C VAL A 277 -35.44 -20.19 -3.24
N ALA A 278 -35.71 -18.90 -2.93
CA ALA A 278 -37.08 -18.41 -2.78
C ALA A 278 -37.78 -18.14 -4.14
N SER A 279 -37.01 -18.06 -5.23
CA SER A 279 -37.53 -17.81 -6.60
C SER A 279 -37.66 -19.07 -7.46
N SER A 280 -37.15 -20.22 -6.99
CA SER A 280 -37.26 -21.54 -7.61
C SER A 280 -38.39 -22.38 -7.01
#